data_ba3a1c65ddc489ed69b2ac25edb6716a
#
_entry.id   ba3a1c65ddc489ed69b2ac25edb6716a
#
_cell.length_a   1.000
_cell.length_b   1.000
_cell.length_c   1.000
_cell.angle_alpha   90.00
_cell.angle_beta   90.00
_cell.angle_gamma   90.00
#
_symmetry.space_group_name_H-M   'P 1'
#
loop_
_entity.id
_entity.type
_entity.pdbx_description
1 polymer ?
#
loop_
_entity_poly.entity_id
_entity_poly.type
_entity_poly.pdbx_seq_one_letter_code
_entity_poly.pdbx_strand_id
1 'polypeptide(L)'
;VQTCALPISDGAGVSAITDYIPVGNYACNACLTGSIFGGIPNNRSICISGESGVGKTYLLLNIAREAQKKGIFVIWYDSENAIERSQLTQFGVDPSKFRYEPVGTVQEFKTNITQTVDLLIEKKEQGMNIPKVLFILDSVGNLATIKEIEDAKSGNDKSDMTRAKQIRSIFRILMQKMGIIGEIGRAHV
;
A
#
# COMPACT_ATOMS: atom_id res chain seq x y z
N VAL A 1 40.37 26.40 7.05
CA VAL A 1 39.55 25.49 6.27
C VAL A 1 38.19 25.40 6.99
N GLN A 2 37.24 26.20 6.53
CA GLN A 2 35.87 26.20 7.07
C GLN A 2 35.13 25.01 6.47
N THR A 3 34.93 23.95 7.24
CA THR A 3 34.00 22.88 6.89
C THR A 3 32.59 23.42 7.02
N CYS A 4 31.98 23.71 5.88
CA CYS A 4 30.55 24.04 5.80
C CYS A 4 29.77 22.74 6.03
N ALA A 5 29.60 22.34 7.27
CA ALA A 5 28.61 21.32 7.64
C ALA A 5 27.23 21.98 7.54
N LEU A 6 26.51 21.68 6.47
CA LEU A 6 25.09 21.97 6.41
C LEU A 6 24.42 21.25 7.61
N PRO A 7 23.62 21.94 8.43
CA PRO A 7 22.87 21.26 9.48
C PRO A 7 22.01 20.20 8.84
N ILE A 8 22.26 18.94 9.21
CA ILE A 8 21.31 17.86 8.93
C ILE A 8 20.06 18.27 9.69
N SER A 9 19.04 18.72 8.97
CA SER A 9 17.74 19.05 9.58
C SER A 9 17.28 17.80 10.35
N ASP A 10 17.15 17.94 11.66
CA ASP A 10 16.61 16.91 12.54
C ASP A 10 15.33 16.38 11.93
N GLY A 11 15.34 15.21 11.32
CA GLY A 11 14.28 14.34 10.82
C GLY A 11 12.83 14.83 10.68
N ALA A 12 12.57 16.11 10.78
CA ALA A 12 11.26 16.77 10.69
C ALA A 12 10.78 16.95 9.24
N GLY A 13 11.39 16.23 8.28
CA GLY A 13 10.90 16.20 6.90
C GLY A 13 9.61 15.38 6.79
N VAL A 14 8.83 15.66 5.75
CA VAL A 14 7.59 14.95 5.38
C VAL A 14 7.76 13.42 5.29
N SER A 15 8.99 12.93 5.26
CA SER A 15 9.36 11.50 5.22
C SER A 15 9.75 10.90 6.56
N ALA A 16 9.67 11.64 7.68
CA ALA A 16 10.02 11.14 9.00
C ALA A 16 9.09 9.98 9.40
N ILE A 17 9.66 8.92 9.99
CA ILE A 17 8.90 7.84 10.59
C ILE A 17 8.51 8.31 11.98
N THR A 18 7.21 8.51 12.20
CA THR A 18 6.65 8.99 13.47
C THR A 18 5.77 7.94 14.14
N ASP A 19 5.36 6.91 13.41
CA ASP A 19 4.44 5.89 13.89
C ASP A 19 4.64 4.56 13.15
N TYR A 20 4.18 3.47 13.76
CA TYR A 20 4.24 2.11 13.20
C TYR A 20 2.87 1.45 13.26
N ILE A 21 2.53 0.66 12.24
CA ILE A 21 1.37 -0.23 12.25
C ILE A 21 1.88 -1.63 12.61
N PRO A 22 1.50 -2.20 13.76
CA PRO A 22 1.87 -3.57 14.11
C PRO A 22 1.34 -4.56 13.07
N VAL A 23 2.07 -5.63 12.82
CA VAL A 23 1.62 -6.66 11.88
C VAL A 23 0.82 -7.79 12.55
N GLY A 24 0.48 -7.60 13.83
CA GLY A 24 -0.27 -8.60 14.61
C GLY A 24 0.58 -9.75 15.16
N ASN A 25 1.89 -9.68 15.01
CA ASN A 25 2.85 -10.66 15.50
C ASN A 25 4.13 -9.97 15.99
N TYR A 26 4.52 -10.20 17.25
CA TYR A 26 5.68 -9.55 17.88
C TYR A 26 7.01 -9.92 17.20
N ALA A 27 7.17 -11.18 16.77
CA ALA A 27 8.39 -11.60 16.06
C ALA A 27 8.51 -10.91 14.71
N CYS A 28 7.42 -10.81 13.95
CA CYS A 28 7.41 -10.08 12.69
C CYS A 28 7.67 -8.58 12.89
N ASN A 29 7.10 -7.96 13.93
CA ASN A 29 7.41 -6.57 14.28
C ASN A 29 8.90 -6.38 14.52
N ALA A 30 9.51 -7.27 15.33
CA ALA A 30 10.94 -7.22 15.62
C ALA A 30 11.81 -7.39 14.37
N CYS A 31 11.43 -8.31 13.45
CA CYS A 31 12.13 -8.48 12.18
C CYS A 31 12.08 -7.23 11.31
N LEU A 32 10.96 -6.47 11.33
CA LEU A 32 10.79 -5.29 10.51
C LEU A 32 11.53 -4.05 11.05
N THR A 33 11.62 -3.90 12.36
CA THR A 33 12.06 -2.65 12.98
C THR A 33 13.03 -2.81 14.16
N GLY A 34 13.41 -4.04 14.51
CA GLY A 34 14.23 -4.31 15.68
C GLY A 34 13.45 -4.20 17.03
N SER A 35 12.16 -3.90 17.01
CA SER A 35 11.32 -3.74 18.18
C SER A 35 10.07 -4.60 18.10
N ILE A 36 9.73 -5.33 19.17
CA ILE A 36 8.47 -6.09 19.25
C ILE A 36 7.23 -5.19 19.21
N PHE A 37 7.38 -3.91 19.54
CA PHE A 37 6.33 -2.89 19.47
C PHE A 37 6.37 -2.08 18.18
N GLY A 38 7.23 -2.43 17.25
CA GLY A 38 7.32 -1.82 15.92
C GLY A 38 6.26 -2.33 14.94
N GLY A 39 6.65 -2.47 13.70
CA GLY A 39 5.76 -2.94 12.60
C GLY A 39 6.06 -2.22 11.31
N ILE A 40 5.02 -1.96 10.52
CA ILE A 40 5.13 -1.18 9.27
C ILE A 40 5.28 0.30 9.62
N PRO A 41 6.39 0.94 9.26
CA PRO A 41 6.55 2.37 9.47
C PRO A 41 5.60 3.17 8.56
N ASN A 42 5.04 4.25 9.10
CA ASN A 42 4.31 5.20 8.28
C ASN A 42 5.20 5.82 7.19
N ASN A 43 4.61 6.35 6.14
CA ASN A 43 5.31 6.97 5.01
C ASN A 43 6.31 6.04 4.29
N ARG A 44 6.12 4.72 4.39
CA ARG A 44 6.94 3.71 3.71
C ARG A 44 6.06 2.72 2.94
N SER A 45 6.62 2.18 1.86
CA SER A 45 6.04 1.04 1.14
C SER A 45 6.75 -0.23 1.56
N ILE A 46 6.00 -1.27 1.85
CA ILE A 46 6.51 -2.60 2.16
C ILE A 46 6.01 -3.57 1.11
N CYS A 47 6.89 -4.44 0.64
CA CYS A 47 6.55 -5.57 -0.22
C CYS A 47 6.67 -6.86 0.59
N ILE A 48 5.59 -7.65 0.59
CA ILE A 48 5.56 -8.98 1.18
C ILE A 48 5.59 -9.99 0.03
N SER A 49 6.63 -10.80 -0.03
CA SER A 49 6.79 -11.83 -1.07
C SER A 49 6.87 -13.23 -0.46
N GLY A 50 6.41 -14.22 -1.20
CA GLY A 50 6.40 -15.62 -0.79
C GLY A 50 5.59 -16.46 -1.76
N GLU A 51 5.71 -17.78 -1.66
CA GLU A 51 4.95 -18.72 -2.46
C GLU A 51 3.43 -18.60 -2.26
N SER A 52 2.65 -19.14 -3.18
CA SER A 52 1.19 -19.18 -3.02
C SER A 52 0.83 -20.03 -1.79
N GLY A 53 -0.21 -19.62 -1.05
CA GLY A 53 -0.71 -20.36 0.10
C GLY A 53 0.05 -20.18 1.42
N VAL A 54 1.18 -19.45 1.46
CA VAL A 54 1.96 -19.23 2.70
C VAL A 54 1.34 -18.23 3.68
N GLY A 55 0.16 -17.68 3.38
CA GLY A 55 -0.58 -16.80 4.29
C GLY A 55 -0.32 -15.31 4.11
N LYS A 56 0.10 -14.84 2.93
CA LYS A 56 0.30 -13.40 2.65
C LYS A 56 -0.95 -12.57 2.90
N THR A 57 -2.08 -12.97 2.32
CA THR A 57 -3.39 -12.32 2.53
C THR A 57 -3.81 -12.35 4.00
N TYR A 58 -3.55 -13.45 4.71
CA TYR A 58 -3.77 -13.54 6.15
C TYR A 58 -2.98 -12.48 6.93
N LEU A 59 -1.70 -12.30 6.60
CA LEU A 59 -0.85 -11.28 7.21
C LEU A 59 -1.37 -9.87 6.91
N LEU A 60 -1.81 -9.61 5.67
CA LEU A 60 -2.39 -8.33 5.27
C LEU A 60 -3.69 -8.02 6.02
N LEU A 61 -4.55 -9.00 6.26
CA LEU A 61 -5.77 -8.84 7.06
C LEU A 61 -5.45 -8.50 8.52
N ASN A 62 -4.42 -9.12 9.10
CA ASN A 62 -3.95 -8.74 10.44
C ASN A 62 -3.42 -7.30 10.47
N ILE A 63 -2.64 -6.89 9.46
CA ILE A 63 -2.15 -5.52 9.32
C ILE A 63 -3.32 -4.53 9.21
N ALA A 64 -4.33 -4.85 8.38
CA ALA A 64 -5.53 -4.03 8.23
C ALA A 64 -6.27 -3.86 9.57
N ARG A 65 -6.47 -4.94 10.32
CA ARG A 65 -7.06 -4.89 11.66
C ARG A 65 -6.26 -4.01 12.63
N GLU A 66 -4.94 -4.18 12.68
CA GLU A 66 -4.10 -3.40 13.57
C GLU A 66 -4.06 -1.91 13.17
N ALA A 67 -4.10 -1.62 11.86
CA ALA A 67 -4.23 -0.25 11.35
C ALA A 67 -5.55 0.39 11.82
N GLN A 68 -6.66 -0.32 11.72
CA GLN A 68 -7.97 0.17 12.14
C GLN A 68 -8.07 0.43 13.65
N LYS A 69 -7.37 -0.35 14.49
CA LYS A 69 -7.24 -0.07 15.93
C LYS A 69 -6.55 1.28 16.21
N LYS A 70 -5.71 1.74 15.30
CA LYS A 70 -5.05 3.05 15.33
C LYS A 70 -5.87 4.16 14.64
N GLY A 71 -7.10 3.88 14.25
CA GLY A 71 -7.97 4.85 13.55
C GLY A 71 -7.61 5.07 12.08
N ILE A 72 -6.82 4.18 11.49
CA ILE A 72 -6.40 4.26 10.09
C ILE A 72 -7.48 3.64 9.21
N PHE A 73 -7.89 4.34 8.14
CA PHE A 73 -8.79 3.83 7.13
C PHE A 73 -8.04 2.93 6.14
N VAL A 74 -8.61 1.77 5.78
CA VAL A 74 -7.97 0.82 4.89
C VAL A 74 -8.61 0.86 3.51
N ILE A 75 -7.79 0.98 2.47
CA ILE A 75 -8.21 0.82 1.07
C ILE A 75 -7.48 -0.39 0.51
N TRP A 76 -8.24 -1.40 0.15
CA TRP A 76 -7.74 -2.68 -0.33
C TRP A 76 -8.04 -2.85 -1.81
N TYR A 77 -6.99 -2.90 -2.60
CA TYR A 77 -7.04 -3.27 -4.00
C TYR A 77 -6.82 -4.78 -4.12
N ASP A 78 -7.81 -5.47 -4.69
CA ASP A 78 -7.79 -6.94 -4.83
C ASP A 78 -7.74 -7.31 -6.31
N SER A 79 -6.67 -7.98 -6.73
CA SER A 79 -6.51 -8.49 -8.07
C SER A 79 -6.84 -9.99 -8.19
N GLU A 80 -7.07 -10.65 -7.06
CA GLU A 80 -7.38 -12.08 -6.99
C GLU A 80 -8.88 -12.33 -6.79
N ASN A 81 -9.65 -11.30 -6.39
CA ASN A 81 -11.03 -11.40 -5.95
C ASN A 81 -11.22 -12.46 -4.85
N ALA A 82 -10.23 -12.54 -3.94
CA ALA A 82 -10.12 -13.60 -2.96
C ALA A 82 -10.76 -13.25 -1.60
N ILE A 83 -11.12 -11.99 -1.37
CA ILE A 83 -11.64 -11.55 -0.08
C ILE A 83 -13.16 -11.47 -0.07
N GLU A 84 -13.76 -12.21 0.85
CA GLU A 84 -15.16 -12.11 1.17
C GLU A 84 -15.42 -11.25 2.42
N ARG A 85 -16.58 -10.58 2.45
CA ARG A 85 -16.98 -9.75 3.60
C ARG A 85 -17.06 -10.55 4.90
N SER A 86 -17.42 -11.82 4.83
CA SER A 86 -17.45 -12.77 5.96
C SER A 86 -16.05 -12.93 6.58
N GLN A 87 -15.02 -13.03 5.77
CA GLN A 87 -13.63 -13.13 6.21
C GLN A 87 -13.17 -11.87 6.93
N LEU A 88 -13.50 -10.67 6.43
CA LEU A 88 -13.15 -9.41 7.10
C LEU A 88 -13.64 -9.42 8.54
N THR A 89 -14.89 -9.80 8.77
CA THR A 89 -15.49 -9.87 10.11
C THR A 89 -14.82 -10.92 10.99
N GLN A 90 -14.51 -12.10 10.45
CA GLN A 90 -13.80 -13.17 11.18
C GLN A 90 -12.42 -12.74 11.63
N PHE A 91 -11.72 -11.95 10.83
CA PHE A 91 -10.41 -11.39 11.17
C PHE A 91 -10.49 -10.17 12.08
N GLY A 92 -11.67 -9.70 12.42
CA GLY A 92 -11.89 -8.52 13.25
C GLY A 92 -11.58 -7.21 12.51
N VAL A 93 -11.67 -7.22 11.19
CA VAL A 93 -11.60 -6.02 10.35
C VAL A 93 -12.99 -5.38 10.30
N ASP A 94 -13.07 -4.09 10.62
CA ASP A 94 -14.32 -3.32 10.59
C ASP A 94 -14.64 -2.89 9.15
N PRO A 95 -15.72 -3.40 8.55
CA PRO A 95 -16.07 -3.04 7.18
C PRO A 95 -16.44 -1.57 6.99
N SER A 96 -16.79 -0.84 8.05
CA SER A 96 -17.11 0.60 7.96
C SER A 96 -15.88 1.48 7.76
N LYS A 97 -14.69 0.96 8.09
CA LYS A 97 -13.38 1.60 7.92
C LYS A 97 -12.54 0.93 6.83
N PHE A 98 -13.21 0.25 5.90
CA PHE A 98 -12.58 -0.56 4.87
C PHE A 98 -13.24 -0.29 3.52
N ARG A 99 -12.44 0.09 2.53
CA ARG A 99 -12.88 0.23 1.15
C ARG A 99 -12.25 -0.89 0.33
N TYR A 100 -13.10 -1.66 -0.33
CA TYR A 100 -12.69 -2.74 -1.22
C TYR A 100 -12.80 -2.29 -2.68
N GLU A 101 -11.72 -2.47 -3.44
CA GLU A 101 -11.60 -2.09 -4.84
C GLU A 101 -11.05 -3.26 -5.65
N PRO A 102 -11.88 -3.98 -6.39
CA PRO A 102 -11.39 -5.00 -7.31
C PRO A 102 -10.65 -4.33 -8.47
N VAL A 103 -9.49 -4.88 -8.86
CA VAL A 103 -8.66 -4.38 -9.95
C VAL A 103 -8.07 -5.53 -10.74
N GLY A 104 -8.28 -5.56 -12.06
CA GLY A 104 -7.78 -6.62 -12.93
C GLY A 104 -6.52 -6.23 -13.69
N THR A 105 -6.30 -4.93 -13.91
CA THR A 105 -5.20 -4.45 -14.73
C THR A 105 -4.32 -3.43 -14.02
N VAL A 106 -3.05 -3.36 -14.46
CA VAL A 106 -2.09 -2.35 -14.00
C VAL A 106 -2.62 -0.92 -14.27
N GLN A 107 -3.28 -0.73 -15.40
CA GLN A 107 -3.83 0.57 -15.81
C GLN A 107 -5.01 0.98 -14.92
N GLU A 108 -5.90 0.05 -14.62
CA GLU A 108 -7.05 0.25 -13.73
C GLU A 108 -6.57 0.59 -12.31
N PHE A 109 -5.66 -0.20 -11.76
CA PHE A 109 -5.02 0.09 -10.47
C PHE A 109 -4.39 1.48 -10.46
N LYS A 110 -3.60 1.82 -11.50
CA LYS A 110 -2.97 3.15 -11.62
C LYS A 110 -3.99 4.27 -11.55
N THR A 111 -5.06 4.16 -12.33
CA THR A 111 -6.10 5.19 -12.40
C THR A 111 -6.79 5.35 -11.05
N ASN A 112 -7.27 4.25 -10.46
CA ASN A 112 -8.02 4.27 -9.22
C ASN A 112 -7.19 4.81 -8.04
N ILE A 113 -5.97 4.33 -7.86
CA ILE A 113 -5.13 4.78 -6.75
C ILE A 113 -4.68 6.24 -6.92
N THR A 114 -4.40 6.67 -8.16
CA THR A 114 -4.01 8.06 -8.43
C THR A 114 -5.15 9.01 -8.14
N GLN A 115 -6.36 8.72 -8.62
CA GLN A 115 -7.56 9.53 -8.35
C GLN A 115 -7.87 9.59 -6.85
N THR A 116 -7.74 8.47 -6.16
CA THR A 116 -7.96 8.42 -4.70
C THR A 116 -6.95 9.30 -3.95
N VAL A 117 -5.67 9.23 -4.31
CA VAL A 117 -4.62 10.04 -3.70
C VAL A 117 -4.82 11.52 -4.01
N ASP A 118 -5.18 11.87 -5.26
CA ASP A 118 -5.43 13.26 -5.65
C ASP A 118 -6.62 13.85 -4.88
N LEU A 119 -7.70 13.09 -4.71
CA LEU A 119 -8.84 13.51 -3.89
C LEU A 119 -8.44 13.74 -2.43
N LEU A 120 -7.57 12.92 -1.86
CA LEU A 120 -7.09 13.11 -0.48
C LEU A 120 -6.23 14.37 -0.36
N ILE A 121 -5.38 14.65 -1.36
CA ILE A 121 -4.57 15.88 -1.42
C ILE A 121 -5.49 17.11 -1.48
N GLU A 122 -6.44 17.11 -2.41
CA GLU A 122 -7.40 18.21 -2.58
C GLU A 122 -8.18 18.51 -1.29
N LYS A 123 -8.70 17.48 -0.63
CA LYS A 123 -9.41 17.64 0.64
C LYS A 123 -8.52 18.21 1.73
N LYS A 124 -7.25 17.80 1.78
CA LYS A 124 -6.28 18.35 2.73
C LYS A 124 -6.01 19.83 2.45
N GLU A 125 -5.84 20.22 1.19
CA GLU A 125 -5.63 21.61 0.77
C GLU A 125 -6.84 22.48 1.09
N GLN A 126 -8.05 21.93 1.04
CA GLN A 126 -9.28 22.58 1.48
C GLN A 126 -9.41 22.69 3.02
N GLY A 127 -8.41 22.25 3.78
CA GLY A 127 -8.41 22.30 5.23
C GLY A 127 -9.28 21.25 5.91
N MET A 128 -9.75 20.24 5.17
CA MET A 128 -10.54 19.16 5.77
C MET A 128 -9.62 18.20 6.55
N ASN A 129 -10.10 17.73 7.69
CA ASN A 129 -9.43 16.68 8.44
C ASN A 129 -9.60 15.35 7.71
N ILE A 130 -8.53 14.87 7.06
CA ILE A 130 -8.52 13.57 6.40
C ILE A 130 -8.01 12.48 7.34
N PRO A 131 -8.61 11.28 7.32
CA PRO A 131 -8.09 10.17 8.11
C PRO A 131 -6.72 9.72 7.57
N LYS A 132 -5.91 9.13 8.44
CA LYS A 132 -4.76 8.34 7.99
C LYS A 132 -5.26 7.18 7.15
N VAL A 133 -4.55 6.84 6.07
CA VAL A 133 -4.96 5.79 5.13
C VAL A 133 -3.85 4.76 4.95
N LEU A 134 -4.23 3.49 4.98
CA LEU A 134 -3.38 2.37 4.58
C LEU A 134 -3.87 1.85 3.22
N PHE A 135 -3.01 1.87 2.22
CA PHE A 135 -3.26 1.23 0.94
C PHE A 135 -2.67 -0.18 0.94
N ILE A 136 -3.48 -1.16 0.58
CA ILE A 136 -3.06 -2.56 0.41
C ILE A 136 -3.33 -2.96 -1.04
N LEU A 137 -2.40 -3.66 -1.67
CA LEU A 137 -2.56 -4.28 -2.98
C LEU A 137 -2.25 -5.77 -2.87
N ASP A 138 -3.23 -6.60 -3.11
CA ASP A 138 -3.15 -8.06 -3.07
C ASP A 138 -3.72 -8.66 -4.37
N SER A 139 -2.90 -9.08 -5.30
CA SER A 139 -1.44 -9.06 -5.36
C SER A 139 -0.94 -8.27 -6.58
N VAL A 140 0.29 -7.76 -6.50
CA VAL A 140 0.94 -7.17 -7.69
C VAL A 140 1.11 -8.21 -8.80
N GLY A 141 1.29 -9.48 -8.41
CA GLY A 141 1.54 -10.59 -9.32
C GLY A 141 0.42 -10.84 -10.33
N ASN A 142 -0.83 -10.62 -9.97
CA ASN A 142 -1.99 -10.97 -10.78
C ASN A 142 -2.52 -9.81 -11.65
N LEU A 143 -1.96 -8.62 -11.51
CA LEU A 143 -2.34 -7.51 -12.39
C LEU A 143 -1.84 -7.75 -13.81
N ALA A 144 -2.74 -7.92 -14.77
CA ALA A 144 -2.41 -7.99 -16.19
C ALA A 144 -2.20 -6.59 -16.78
N THR A 145 -1.47 -6.47 -17.88
CA THR A 145 -1.52 -5.26 -18.71
C THR A 145 -2.65 -5.37 -19.75
N ILE A 146 -3.16 -4.23 -20.21
CA ILE A 146 -4.13 -4.23 -21.31
C ILE A 146 -3.55 -4.96 -22.53
N LYS A 147 -2.26 -4.78 -22.79
CA LYS A 147 -1.56 -5.45 -23.87
C LYS A 147 -1.53 -6.98 -23.71
N GLU A 148 -1.26 -7.50 -22.49
CA GLU A 148 -1.33 -8.95 -22.22
C GLU A 148 -2.72 -9.50 -22.52
N ILE A 149 -3.77 -8.75 -22.19
CA ILE A 149 -5.16 -9.15 -22.47
C ILE A 149 -5.45 -9.15 -23.98
N GLU A 150 -4.96 -8.15 -24.72
CA GLU A 150 -5.12 -8.05 -26.18
C GLU A 150 -4.33 -9.14 -26.90
N ASP A 151 -3.09 -9.39 -26.48
CA ASP A 151 -2.24 -10.44 -27.03
C ASP A 151 -2.86 -11.84 -26.80
N ALA A 152 -3.40 -12.09 -25.61
CA ALA A 152 -4.13 -13.33 -25.31
C ALA A 152 -5.35 -13.54 -26.21
N LYS A 153 -6.12 -12.46 -26.51
CA LYS A 153 -7.28 -12.53 -27.42
C LYS A 153 -6.87 -12.78 -28.87
N SER A 154 -5.71 -12.30 -29.28
CA SER A 154 -5.18 -12.47 -30.67
C SER A 154 -4.36 -13.73 -30.84
N GLY A 155 -4.17 -14.54 -29.80
CA GLY A 155 -3.33 -15.75 -29.81
C GLY A 155 -1.82 -15.46 -29.93
N ASN A 156 -1.40 -14.27 -29.51
CA ASN A 156 -0.02 -13.80 -29.63
C ASN A 156 0.70 -14.03 -28.29
N ASP A 157 1.64 -14.94 -28.24
CA ASP A 157 2.31 -15.41 -27.00
C ASP A 157 3.60 -14.59 -26.69
N LYS A 158 3.59 -13.29 -26.98
CA LYS A 158 4.75 -12.42 -26.71
C LYS A 158 4.76 -11.95 -25.25
N SER A 159 5.83 -12.29 -24.55
CA SER A 159 6.08 -11.79 -23.18
C SER A 159 6.06 -10.25 -23.15
N ASP A 160 5.17 -9.67 -22.37
CA ASP A 160 5.11 -8.22 -22.19
C ASP A 160 6.11 -7.74 -21.11
N MET A 161 7.25 -7.22 -21.58
CA MET A 161 8.28 -6.63 -20.71
C MET A 161 7.88 -5.24 -20.16
N THR A 162 6.70 -4.71 -20.54
CA THR A 162 6.28 -3.36 -20.14
C THR A 162 5.64 -3.33 -18.75
N ARG A 163 5.09 -4.46 -18.27
CA ARG A 163 4.40 -4.59 -16.99
C ARG A 163 5.24 -4.08 -15.81
N ALA A 164 6.48 -4.57 -15.68
CA ALA A 164 7.38 -4.15 -14.59
C ALA A 164 7.70 -2.66 -14.65
N LYS A 165 7.86 -2.09 -15.86
CA LYS A 165 8.06 -0.65 -16.07
C LYS A 165 6.85 0.17 -15.64
N GLN A 166 5.65 -0.31 -15.97
CA GLN A 166 4.40 0.36 -15.59
C GLN A 166 4.19 0.35 -14.08
N ILE A 167 4.35 -0.80 -13.43
CA ILE A 167 4.26 -0.94 -11.98
C ILE A 167 5.27 -0.02 -11.27
N ARG A 168 6.53 -0.04 -11.71
CA ARG A 168 7.57 0.87 -11.19
C ARG A 168 7.19 2.34 -11.33
N SER A 169 6.60 2.72 -12.47
CA SER A 169 6.14 4.08 -12.71
C SER A 169 5.03 4.50 -11.73
N ILE A 170 4.07 3.61 -11.45
CA ILE A 170 2.98 3.86 -10.50
C ILE A 170 3.57 4.16 -9.11
N PHE A 171 4.41 3.27 -8.59
CA PHE A 171 5.01 3.46 -7.27
C PHE A 171 5.84 4.74 -7.18
N ARG A 172 6.58 5.10 -8.23
CA ARG A 172 7.35 6.36 -8.27
C ARG A 172 6.43 7.58 -8.16
N ILE A 173 5.33 7.62 -8.90
CA ILE A 173 4.34 8.71 -8.85
C ILE A 173 3.69 8.77 -7.46
N LEU A 174 3.27 7.63 -6.95
CA LEU A 174 2.65 7.54 -5.63
C LEU A 174 3.59 7.99 -4.51
N MET A 175 4.87 7.63 -4.57
CA MET A 175 5.87 8.06 -3.56
C MET A 175 5.97 9.57 -3.47
N GLN A 176 5.95 10.29 -4.60
CA GLN A 176 5.98 11.73 -4.62
C GLN A 176 4.70 12.35 -4.03
N LYS A 177 3.54 11.90 -4.50
CA LYS A 177 2.23 12.44 -4.06
C LYS A 177 1.94 12.17 -2.57
N MET A 178 2.29 10.99 -2.09
CA MET A 178 2.05 10.64 -0.70
C MET A 178 2.99 11.36 0.29
N GLY A 179 4.15 11.81 -0.17
CA GLY A 179 4.98 12.74 0.60
C GLY A 179 4.23 14.04 0.95
N ILE A 180 3.31 14.48 0.09
CA ILE A 180 2.49 15.70 0.33
C ILE A 180 1.44 15.46 1.42
N ILE A 181 0.86 14.27 1.47
CA ILE A 181 -0.19 13.94 2.45
C ILE A 181 0.39 13.74 3.86
N GLY A 182 1.63 13.25 3.98
CA GLY A 182 2.40 13.24 5.23
C GLY A 182 2.09 12.12 6.22
N GLU A 183 1.07 11.26 6.01
CA GLU A 183 0.65 10.26 7.01
C GLU A 183 0.02 8.99 6.39
N ILE A 184 0.71 8.33 5.45
CA ILE A 184 0.15 7.14 4.79
C ILE A 184 1.05 5.91 4.94
N GLY A 185 0.47 4.81 5.40
CA GLY A 185 1.07 3.47 5.37
C GLY A 185 0.72 2.72 4.07
N ARG A 186 1.60 1.82 3.62
CA ARG A 186 1.40 0.98 2.42
C ARG A 186 1.90 -0.43 2.66
N ALA A 187 1.09 -1.38 2.29
CA ALA A 187 1.53 -2.77 2.17
C ALA A 187 1.07 -3.31 0.80
N HIS A 188 1.94 -4.02 0.10
CA HIS A 188 1.61 -4.71 -1.14
C HIS A 188 2.32 -6.05 -1.21
N VAL A 189 1.70 -6.99 -1.86
CA VAL A 189 2.14 -8.36 -2.06
C VAL A 189 2.47 -8.63 -3.52
#